data_17bb5390cecdf44ec0647e64c35f24ea
#
_entry.id   17bb5390cecdf44ec0647e64c35f24ea
#
_cell.length_a   1.000
_cell.length_b   1.000
_cell.length_c   1.000
_cell.angle_alpha   90.00
_cell.angle_beta   90.00
_cell.angle_gamma   90.00
#
_symmetry.space_group_name_H-M   'P 1'
#
loop_
_entity.id
_entity.type
_entity.pdbx_description
1 polymer ?
#
loop_
_entity_poly.entity_id
_entity_poly.type
_entity_poly.pdbx_seq_one_letter_code
_entity_poly.pdbx_strand_id
1 'polypeptide(L)'
;DVFDGVLENNSFLHQYENRIGLKLYYNLEMKILSIIQERLNKPSPVLIENDEIEAGIAKAEQEQGFSYTDEQKAIIRSILTQSISFVTGKAGTGKSSILRGIIRAYSLANHNISACALSAMAAQRITEATDYPAMTIHRTLGCHGPNKFDYNKDCKLISPVVLMDEASMVNVQIFLAWLE
;
A
#
# COMPACT_ATOMS: atom_id res chain seq x y z
N ASP A 1 34.18 -25.68 -3.14
CA ASP A 1 32.82 -25.97 -3.58
C ASP A 1 32.57 -25.27 -4.90
N VAL A 2 31.83 -25.92 -5.84
CA VAL A 2 31.53 -25.33 -7.18
C VAL A 2 30.77 -24.01 -7.03
N PHE A 3 29.97 -23.87 -5.99
CA PHE A 3 29.21 -22.66 -5.71
C PHE A 3 30.07 -21.51 -5.21
N ASP A 4 31.10 -21.76 -4.42
CA ASP A 4 31.98 -20.72 -3.90
C ASP A 4 32.76 -20.02 -5.04
N GLY A 5 33.23 -20.77 -6.01
CA GLY A 5 33.89 -20.21 -7.19
C GLY A 5 32.97 -19.40 -8.12
N VAL A 6 31.69 -19.71 -8.16
CA VAL A 6 30.68 -18.91 -8.93
C VAL A 6 30.38 -17.62 -8.22
N LEU A 7 30.31 -17.60 -6.90
CA LEU A 7 30.03 -16.42 -6.09
C LEU A 7 31.22 -15.43 -6.08
N GLU A 8 32.43 -15.90 -5.94
CA GLU A 8 33.65 -15.07 -5.95
C GLU A 8 33.86 -14.34 -7.28
N ASN A 9 33.43 -14.92 -8.39
CA ASN A 9 33.60 -14.36 -9.73
C ASN A 9 32.40 -13.65 -10.29
N ASN A 10 31.28 -13.54 -9.55
CA ASN A 10 30.03 -12.99 -10.10
C ASN A 10 29.48 -11.84 -9.26
N SER A 11 29.78 -10.61 -9.67
CA SER A 11 29.35 -9.37 -9.00
C SER A 11 27.82 -9.16 -8.98
N PHE A 12 27.07 -9.97 -9.74
CA PHE A 12 25.60 -9.87 -9.85
C PHE A 12 24.86 -10.74 -8.84
N LEU A 13 25.56 -11.68 -8.16
CA LEU A 13 24.97 -12.58 -7.18
C LEU A 13 25.17 -12.08 -5.76
N HIS A 14 24.23 -12.39 -4.90
CA HIS A 14 24.27 -12.19 -3.46
C HIS A 14 23.88 -13.50 -2.77
N GLN A 15 24.69 -13.91 -1.79
CA GLN A 15 24.41 -15.05 -0.95
C GLN A 15 23.93 -14.58 0.42
N TYR A 16 22.84 -15.15 0.88
CA TYR A 16 22.34 -14.99 2.24
C TYR A 16 22.00 -16.36 2.80
N GLU A 17 22.69 -16.76 3.84
CA GLU A 17 22.61 -18.11 4.40
C GLU A 17 22.78 -19.19 3.31
N ASN A 18 21.80 -20.06 3.12
CA ASN A 18 21.77 -21.13 2.13
C ASN A 18 21.06 -20.75 0.82
N ARG A 19 20.86 -19.45 0.56
CA ARG A 19 20.16 -18.95 -0.62
C ARG A 19 21.06 -18.06 -1.44
N ILE A 20 20.95 -18.17 -2.76
CA ILE A 20 21.63 -17.32 -3.73
C ILE A 20 20.59 -16.59 -4.54
N GLY A 21 20.73 -15.29 -4.71
CA GLY A 21 19.83 -14.45 -5.47
C GLY A 21 20.58 -13.37 -6.26
N LEU A 22 19.86 -12.66 -7.10
CA LEU A 22 20.41 -11.52 -7.81
C LEU A 22 20.60 -10.35 -6.83
N LYS A 23 21.81 -9.82 -6.78
CA LYS A 23 22.18 -8.68 -5.93
C LYS A 23 21.28 -7.46 -6.14
N LEU A 24 20.80 -7.26 -7.37
CA LEU A 24 19.84 -6.21 -7.69
C LEU A 24 18.56 -6.33 -6.83
N TYR A 25 17.94 -7.50 -6.79
CA TYR A 25 16.72 -7.72 -6.01
C TYR A 25 16.95 -7.61 -4.52
N TYR A 26 18.07 -8.16 -4.02
CA TYR A 26 18.46 -7.99 -2.64
C TYR A 26 18.56 -6.51 -2.24
N ASN A 27 19.21 -5.68 -3.05
CA ASN A 27 19.34 -4.25 -2.77
C ASN A 27 17.97 -3.53 -2.78
N LEU A 28 17.06 -3.90 -3.69
CA LEU A 28 15.70 -3.34 -3.74
C LEU A 28 14.91 -3.73 -2.49
N GLU A 29 14.97 -4.98 -2.07
CA GLU A 29 14.31 -5.50 -0.87
C GLU A 29 14.84 -4.83 0.41
N MET A 30 16.16 -4.65 0.52
CA MET A 30 16.77 -3.94 1.65
C MET A 30 16.36 -2.48 1.71
N LYS A 31 16.21 -1.82 0.56
CA LYS A 31 15.71 -0.45 0.48
C LYS A 31 14.25 -0.36 0.90
N ILE A 32 13.40 -1.26 0.43
CA ILE A 32 12.00 -1.38 0.85
C ILE A 32 11.91 -1.56 2.37
N LEU A 33 12.69 -2.50 2.92
CA LEU A 33 12.72 -2.77 4.35
C LEU A 33 13.09 -1.52 5.16
N SER A 34 14.12 -0.78 4.72
CA SER A 34 14.53 0.46 5.37
C SER A 34 13.43 1.51 5.39
N ILE A 35 12.73 1.72 4.26
CA ILE A 35 11.62 2.68 4.16
C ILE A 35 10.46 2.26 5.08
N ILE A 36 10.11 0.97 5.09
CA ILE A 36 9.03 0.45 5.94
C ILE A 36 9.38 0.63 7.42
N GLN A 37 10.59 0.25 7.84
CA GLN A 37 11.06 0.39 9.22
C GLN A 37 11.04 1.85 9.68
N GLU A 38 11.46 2.77 8.81
CA GLU A 38 11.41 4.21 9.10
C GLU A 38 9.96 4.69 9.30
N ARG A 39 9.03 4.27 8.45
CA ARG A 39 7.62 4.70 8.51
C ARG A 39 6.84 4.06 9.66
N LEU A 40 7.10 2.80 10.00
CA LEU A 40 6.44 2.12 11.12
C LEU A 40 6.67 2.83 12.47
N ASN A 41 7.78 3.56 12.61
CA ASN A 41 8.12 4.29 13.81
C ASN A 41 7.65 5.76 13.79
N LYS A 42 6.90 6.16 12.74
CA LYS A 42 6.40 7.53 12.60
C LYS A 42 4.87 7.56 12.65
N PRO A 43 4.27 8.55 13.31
CA PRO A 43 2.84 8.78 13.19
C PRO A 43 2.47 9.15 11.75
N SER A 44 1.18 9.07 11.44
CA SER A 44 0.66 9.53 10.14
C SER A 44 1.04 11.01 9.93
N PRO A 45 1.56 11.38 8.75
CA PRO A 45 1.75 12.78 8.40
C PRO A 45 0.41 13.47 8.06
N VAL A 46 -0.65 12.69 7.85
CA VAL A 46 -2.00 13.16 7.58
C VAL A 46 -2.80 13.06 8.86
N LEU A 47 -3.12 14.20 9.43
CA LEU A 47 -3.86 14.28 10.68
C LEU A 47 -5.37 14.19 10.38
N ILE A 48 -6.06 13.35 11.14
CA ILE A 48 -7.52 13.22 11.16
C ILE A 48 -7.96 13.26 12.62
N GLU A 49 -8.97 14.07 12.90
CA GLU A 49 -9.56 14.14 14.23
C GLU A 49 -10.41 12.91 14.53
N ASN A 50 -10.51 12.53 15.79
CA ASN A 50 -11.28 11.36 16.21
C ASN A 50 -12.74 11.44 15.75
N ASP A 51 -13.35 12.62 15.79
CA ASP A 51 -14.73 12.82 15.36
C ASP A 51 -14.91 12.57 13.86
N GLU A 52 -13.92 12.91 13.04
CA GLU A 52 -13.92 12.63 11.60
C GLU A 52 -13.75 11.13 11.31
N ILE A 53 -12.94 10.44 12.12
CA ILE A 53 -12.78 8.98 12.06
C ILE A 53 -14.12 8.29 12.35
N GLU A 54 -14.75 8.64 13.46
CA GLU A 54 -16.04 8.05 13.86
C GLU A 54 -17.15 8.38 12.86
N ALA A 55 -17.21 9.63 12.37
CA ALA A 55 -18.14 10.02 11.32
C ALA A 55 -17.91 9.24 10.02
N GLY A 56 -16.65 8.98 9.66
CA GLY A 56 -16.30 8.17 8.48
C GLY A 56 -16.75 6.72 8.61
N ILE A 57 -16.54 6.12 9.79
CA ILE A 57 -17.02 4.77 10.12
C ILE A 57 -18.55 4.71 10.03
N ALA A 58 -19.24 5.63 10.68
CA ALA A 58 -20.70 5.68 10.70
C ALA A 58 -21.28 5.87 9.29
N LYS A 59 -20.68 6.73 8.47
CA LYS A 59 -21.09 6.94 7.08
C LYS A 59 -20.91 5.68 6.24
N ALA A 60 -19.79 4.98 6.40
CA ALA A 60 -19.53 3.74 5.69
C ALA A 60 -20.53 2.64 6.10
N GLU A 61 -20.86 2.51 7.40
CA GLU A 61 -21.90 1.60 7.91
C GLU A 61 -23.26 1.89 7.30
N GLN A 62 -23.64 3.17 7.22
CA GLN A 62 -24.90 3.58 6.59
C GLN A 62 -24.96 3.21 5.11
N GLU A 63 -23.89 3.47 4.36
CA GLU A 63 -23.82 3.20 2.92
C GLU A 63 -23.82 1.69 2.60
N GLN A 64 -23.15 0.88 3.41
CA GLN A 64 -23.09 -0.57 3.19
C GLN A 64 -24.28 -1.34 3.78
N GLY A 65 -25.07 -0.72 4.67
CA GLY A 65 -26.27 -1.30 5.26
C GLY A 65 -26.02 -2.30 6.41
N PHE A 66 -24.78 -2.38 6.92
CA PHE A 66 -24.45 -3.20 8.08
C PHE A 66 -23.32 -2.55 8.90
N SER A 67 -23.25 -2.89 10.19
CA SER A 67 -22.24 -2.36 11.10
C SER A 67 -20.94 -3.13 11.03
N TYR A 68 -19.81 -2.43 11.23
CA TYR A 68 -18.52 -3.05 11.44
C TYR A 68 -18.47 -3.79 12.79
N THR A 69 -17.69 -4.84 12.83
CA THR A 69 -17.30 -5.45 14.12
C THR A 69 -16.38 -4.52 14.88
N ASP A 70 -16.28 -4.70 16.21
CA ASP A 70 -15.36 -3.91 17.03
C ASP A 70 -13.90 -4.04 16.55
N GLU A 71 -13.51 -5.24 16.10
CA GLU A 71 -12.20 -5.52 15.53
C GLU A 71 -11.98 -4.71 14.24
N GLN A 72 -12.95 -4.67 13.33
CA GLN A 72 -12.84 -3.88 12.09
C GLN A 72 -12.76 -2.37 12.39
N LYS A 73 -13.53 -1.87 13.35
CA LYS A 73 -13.43 -0.47 13.80
C LYS A 73 -12.07 -0.15 14.39
N ALA A 74 -11.52 -1.05 15.21
CA ALA A 74 -10.18 -0.88 15.77
C ALA A 74 -9.10 -0.86 14.68
N ILE A 75 -9.21 -1.72 13.66
CA ILE A 75 -8.31 -1.72 12.50
C ILE A 75 -8.39 -0.39 11.74
N ILE A 76 -9.59 0.11 11.43
CA ILE A 76 -9.78 1.39 10.73
C ILE A 76 -9.11 2.53 11.52
N ARG A 77 -9.38 2.63 12.83
CA ARG A 77 -8.76 3.67 13.68
C ARG A 77 -7.24 3.56 13.69
N SER A 78 -6.71 2.35 13.82
CA SER A 78 -5.25 2.12 13.81
C SER A 78 -4.59 2.57 12.51
N ILE A 79 -5.20 2.25 11.35
CA ILE A 79 -4.65 2.61 10.04
C ILE A 79 -4.58 4.14 9.87
N LEU A 80 -5.62 4.84 10.30
CA LEU A 80 -5.74 6.29 10.14
C LEU A 80 -4.72 7.09 10.97
N THR A 81 -4.12 6.46 11.98
CA THR A 81 -3.11 7.09 12.86
C THR A 81 -1.67 6.74 12.51
N GLN A 82 -1.44 5.81 11.57
CA GLN A 82 -0.10 5.31 11.23
C GLN A 82 0.37 5.83 9.87
N SER A 83 1.69 6.04 9.75
CA SER A 83 2.31 6.46 8.48
C SER A 83 2.29 5.38 7.41
N ILE A 84 2.30 4.11 7.80
CA ILE A 84 2.17 2.96 6.92
C ILE A 84 1.44 1.84 7.66
N SER A 85 0.55 1.14 6.96
CA SER A 85 -0.20 0.02 7.53
C SER A 85 -0.36 -1.10 6.50
N PHE A 86 -0.35 -2.35 6.98
CA PHE A 86 -0.59 -3.53 6.17
C PHE A 86 -1.77 -4.30 6.75
N VAL A 87 -2.80 -4.51 5.92
CA VAL A 87 -3.98 -5.29 6.30
C VAL A 87 -3.92 -6.64 5.60
N THR A 88 -3.86 -7.69 6.38
CA THR A 88 -3.91 -9.07 5.88
C THR A 88 -5.18 -9.77 6.37
N GLY A 89 -5.66 -10.71 5.61
CA GLY A 89 -6.85 -11.48 5.98
C GLY A 89 -7.30 -12.40 4.86
N LYS A 90 -8.02 -13.46 5.24
CA LYS A 90 -8.61 -14.42 4.28
C LYS A 90 -9.64 -13.74 3.37
N ALA A 91 -9.99 -14.39 2.26
CA ALA A 91 -11.12 -13.95 1.44
C ALA A 91 -12.41 -13.89 2.29
N GLY A 92 -13.23 -12.87 2.09
CA GLY A 92 -14.50 -12.70 2.81
C GLY A 92 -14.39 -12.11 4.23
N THR A 93 -13.21 -11.72 4.72
CA THR A 93 -13.03 -11.10 6.06
C THR A 93 -13.40 -9.61 6.13
N GLY A 94 -13.93 -9.05 5.05
CA GLY A 94 -14.39 -7.65 5.04
C GLY A 94 -13.30 -6.62 4.73
N LYS A 95 -12.18 -7.01 4.08
CA LYS A 95 -11.12 -6.04 3.68
C LYS A 95 -11.64 -4.88 2.87
N SER A 96 -12.51 -5.13 1.89
CA SER A 96 -13.11 -4.07 1.06
C SER A 96 -14.04 -3.15 1.87
N SER A 97 -14.72 -3.67 2.90
CA SER A 97 -15.51 -2.84 3.81
C SER A 97 -14.61 -1.95 4.66
N ILE A 98 -13.51 -2.49 5.21
CA ILE A 98 -12.50 -1.71 5.94
C ILE A 98 -11.96 -0.59 5.05
N LEU A 99 -11.64 -0.89 3.78
CA LEU A 99 -11.18 0.10 2.81
C LEU A 99 -12.21 1.22 2.60
N ARG A 100 -13.51 0.90 2.53
CA ARG A 100 -14.59 1.89 2.48
C ARG A 100 -14.56 2.81 3.70
N GLY A 101 -14.45 2.27 4.91
CA GLY A 101 -14.36 3.06 6.16
C GLY A 101 -13.19 4.03 6.16
N ILE A 102 -12.00 3.57 5.74
CA ILE A 102 -10.79 4.40 5.61
C ILE A 102 -11.02 5.54 4.61
N ILE A 103 -11.55 5.23 3.41
CA ILE A 103 -11.83 6.22 2.38
C ILE A 103 -12.83 7.27 2.87
N ARG A 104 -13.91 6.86 3.57
CA ARG A 104 -14.89 7.83 4.08
C ARG A 104 -14.32 8.75 5.14
N ALA A 105 -13.48 8.23 6.06
CA ALA A 105 -12.82 9.06 7.06
C ALA A 105 -11.91 10.13 6.41
N TYR A 106 -11.01 9.73 5.52
CA TYR A 106 -10.16 10.68 4.80
C TYR A 106 -10.95 11.67 3.93
N SER A 107 -12.03 11.22 3.28
CA SER A 107 -12.88 12.09 2.45
C SER A 107 -13.63 13.14 3.27
N LEU A 108 -14.11 12.81 4.48
CA LEU A 108 -14.74 13.75 5.39
C LEU A 108 -13.76 14.77 5.94
N ALA A 109 -12.52 14.34 6.19
CA ALA A 109 -11.40 15.21 6.57
C ALA A 109 -10.83 16.04 5.39
N ASN A 110 -11.47 16.01 4.21
CA ASN A 110 -11.03 16.71 3.00
C ASN A 110 -9.63 16.35 2.50
N HIS A 111 -9.18 15.13 2.77
CA HIS A 111 -7.93 14.63 2.23
C HIS A 111 -8.13 13.91 0.90
N ASN A 112 -7.26 14.23 -0.07
CA ASN A 112 -7.21 13.50 -1.34
C ASN A 112 -6.60 12.12 -1.15
N ILE A 113 -7.19 11.13 -1.80
CA ILE A 113 -6.77 9.73 -1.73
C ILE A 113 -6.49 9.24 -3.14
N SER A 114 -5.43 8.49 -3.32
CA SER A 114 -5.19 7.68 -4.51
C SER A 114 -5.42 6.21 -4.17
N ALA A 115 -6.51 5.64 -4.64
CA ALA A 115 -6.78 4.21 -4.50
C ALA A 115 -6.30 3.46 -5.74
N CYS A 116 -5.53 2.39 -5.55
CA CYS A 116 -4.95 1.65 -6.67
C CYS A 116 -4.86 0.14 -6.42
N ALA A 117 -4.71 -0.60 -7.52
CA ALA A 117 -4.42 -2.02 -7.52
C ALA A 117 -3.52 -2.39 -8.71
N LEU A 118 -2.98 -3.61 -8.74
CA LEU A 118 -2.09 -4.05 -9.82
C LEU A 118 -2.83 -4.15 -11.16
N SER A 119 -4.05 -4.67 -11.18
CA SER A 119 -4.84 -4.87 -12.40
C SER A 119 -6.02 -3.91 -12.51
N ALA A 120 -6.48 -3.65 -13.74
CA ALA A 120 -7.67 -2.83 -13.99
C ALA A 120 -8.92 -3.45 -13.36
N MET A 121 -9.04 -4.79 -13.38
CA MET A 121 -10.15 -5.51 -12.77
C MET A 121 -10.16 -5.36 -11.26
N ALA A 122 -9.00 -5.44 -10.59
CA ALA A 122 -8.89 -5.21 -9.16
C ALA A 122 -9.20 -3.75 -8.81
N ALA A 123 -8.72 -2.78 -9.58
CA ALA A 123 -9.06 -1.37 -9.40
C ALA A 123 -10.58 -1.11 -9.55
N GLN A 124 -11.23 -1.75 -10.54
CA GLN A 124 -12.67 -1.67 -10.70
C GLN A 124 -13.42 -2.23 -9.49
N ARG A 125 -12.98 -3.36 -8.93
CA ARG A 125 -13.56 -3.94 -7.70
C ARG A 125 -13.46 -2.98 -6.50
N ILE A 126 -12.34 -2.24 -6.37
CA ILE A 126 -12.23 -1.20 -5.33
C ILE A 126 -13.31 -0.13 -5.57
N THR A 127 -13.45 0.36 -6.81
CA THR A 127 -14.45 1.38 -7.15
C THR A 127 -15.87 0.90 -6.84
N GLU A 128 -16.23 -0.31 -7.24
CA GLU A 128 -17.54 -0.91 -6.97
C GLU A 128 -17.78 -1.12 -5.46
N ALA A 129 -16.76 -1.59 -4.74
CA ALA A 129 -16.88 -1.87 -3.31
C ALA A 129 -16.92 -0.61 -2.44
N THR A 130 -16.34 0.50 -2.87
CA THR A 130 -16.16 1.70 -2.04
C THR A 130 -16.87 2.93 -2.55
N ASP A 131 -17.41 2.87 -3.77
CA ASP A 131 -17.95 4.03 -4.51
C ASP A 131 -16.93 5.19 -4.56
N TYR A 132 -15.62 4.83 -4.72
CA TYR A 132 -14.52 5.77 -4.83
C TYR A 132 -13.63 5.38 -6.02
N PRO A 133 -13.23 6.32 -6.88
CA PRO A 133 -12.46 6.00 -8.08
C PRO A 133 -11.10 5.40 -7.72
N ALA A 134 -10.80 4.27 -8.34
CA ALA A 134 -9.50 3.61 -8.23
C ALA A 134 -8.92 3.35 -9.62
N MET A 135 -7.62 3.27 -9.72
CA MET A 135 -6.91 3.01 -10.98
C MET A 135 -5.79 1.98 -10.80
N THR A 136 -5.15 1.59 -11.90
CA THR A 136 -3.99 0.70 -11.76
C THR A 136 -2.80 1.44 -11.14
N ILE A 137 -1.97 0.72 -10.38
CA ILE A 137 -0.75 1.29 -9.77
C ILE A 137 0.16 1.93 -10.82
N HIS A 138 0.25 1.33 -12.02
CA HIS A 138 1.03 1.90 -13.12
C HIS A 138 0.50 3.28 -13.54
N ARG A 139 -0.82 3.43 -13.62
CA ARG A 139 -1.44 4.71 -13.95
C ARG A 139 -1.30 5.71 -12.82
N THR A 140 -1.44 5.26 -11.57
CA THR A 140 -1.24 6.11 -10.38
C THR A 140 0.17 6.68 -10.34
N LEU A 141 1.18 5.87 -10.65
CA LEU A 141 2.58 6.29 -10.65
C LEU A 141 3.02 7.00 -11.96
N GLY A 142 2.13 7.15 -12.95
CA GLY A 142 2.50 7.75 -14.25
C GLY A 142 3.53 6.91 -15.01
N CYS A 143 3.32 5.59 -15.10
CA CYS A 143 4.26 4.69 -15.75
C CYS A 143 4.26 4.91 -17.28
N HIS A 144 5.41 5.24 -17.84
CA HIS A 144 5.62 5.50 -19.27
C HIS A 144 6.70 4.61 -19.90
N GLY A 145 7.14 3.56 -19.22
CA GLY A 145 8.11 2.58 -19.70
C GLY A 145 8.60 1.64 -18.59
N PRO A 146 9.43 0.66 -18.91
CA PRO A 146 9.97 -0.25 -17.90
C PRO A 146 10.70 0.51 -16.79
N ASN A 147 10.17 0.43 -15.56
CA ASN A 147 10.70 1.11 -14.36
C ASN A 147 10.87 2.64 -14.49
N LYS A 148 10.05 3.28 -15.35
CA LYS A 148 10.02 4.73 -15.52
C LYS A 148 8.67 5.25 -15.05
N PHE A 149 8.71 6.08 -14.02
CA PHE A 149 7.54 6.64 -13.34
C PHE A 149 7.67 8.16 -13.26
N ASP A 150 6.57 8.88 -13.51
CA ASP A 150 6.52 10.34 -13.34
C ASP A 150 6.60 10.68 -11.84
N TYR A 151 5.89 9.90 -11.01
CA TYR A 151 5.94 10.06 -9.56
C TYR A 151 6.99 9.11 -8.97
N ASN A 152 7.84 9.67 -8.12
CA ASN A 152 8.98 8.99 -7.49
C ASN A 152 9.45 9.80 -6.27
N LYS A 153 10.63 9.47 -5.71
CA LYS A 153 11.20 10.15 -4.54
C LYS A 153 11.36 11.68 -4.74
N ASP A 154 11.58 12.15 -5.96
CA ASP A 154 11.84 13.57 -6.30
C ASP A 154 10.56 14.29 -6.73
N CYS A 155 9.54 13.56 -7.21
CA CYS A 155 8.24 14.09 -7.63
C CYS A 155 7.13 13.27 -6.95
N LYS A 156 6.57 13.78 -5.87
CA LYS A 156 5.55 13.09 -5.08
C LYS A 156 4.17 13.16 -5.71
N LEU A 157 3.34 12.16 -5.42
CA LEU A 157 1.91 12.22 -5.71
C LEU A 157 1.28 13.41 -4.99
N ILE A 158 0.29 14.03 -5.65
CA ILE A 158 -0.49 15.13 -5.05
C ILE A 158 -1.33 14.61 -3.88
N SER A 159 -1.81 13.38 -3.97
CA SER A 159 -2.59 12.75 -2.90
C SER A 159 -1.68 12.36 -1.73
N PRO A 160 -1.92 12.89 -0.52
CA PRO A 160 -1.12 12.55 0.66
C PRO A 160 -1.36 11.12 1.18
N VAL A 161 -2.45 10.49 0.73
CA VAL A 161 -2.85 9.13 1.10
C VAL A 161 -2.90 8.26 -0.14
N VAL A 162 -2.21 7.13 -0.09
CA VAL A 162 -2.24 6.13 -1.16
C VAL A 162 -2.64 4.78 -0.60
N LEU A 163 -3.71 4.22 -1.14
CA LEU A 163 -4.26 2.92 -0.76
C LEU A 163 -4.02 1.91 -1.88
N MET A 164 -3.41 0.78 -1.57
CA MET A 164 -3.15 -0.29 -2.53
C MET A 164 -3.83 -1.58 -2.10
N ASP A 165 -4.69 -2.13 -2.94
CA ASP A 165 -5.23 -3.48 -2.77
C ASP A 165 -4.41 -4.51 -3.56
N GLU A 166 -4.47 -5.77 -3.12
CA GLU A 166 -3.73 -6.90 -3.69
C GLU A 166 -2.20 -6.69 -3.77
N ALA A 167 -1.61 -5.99 -2.78
CA ALA A 167 -0.19 -5.65 -2.75
C ALA A 167 0.75 -6.87 -2.86
N SER A 168 0.31 -8.06 -2.46
CA SER A 168 1.10 -9.30 -2.55
C SER A 168 1.43 -9.74 -3.98
N MET A 169 0.73 -9.22 -4.98
CA MET A 169 0.94 -9.53 -6.39
C MET A 169 1.88 -8.53 -7.09
N VAL A 170 2.25 -7.44 -6.39
CA VAL A 170 3.08 -6.37 -6.95
C VAL A 170 4.54 -6.79 -6.89
N ASN A 171 5.27 -6.59 -7.99
CA ASN A 171 6.70 -6.88 -8.02
C ASN A 171 7.49 -5.85 -7.18
N VAL A 172 8.70 -6.23 -6.78
CA VAL A 172 9.56 -5.44 -5.89
C VAL A 172 9.90 -4.05 -6.44
N GLN A 173 10.02 -3.90 -7.75
CA GLN A 173 10.37 -2.62 -8.37
C GLN A 173 9.20 -1.63 -8.32
N ILE A 174 7.98 -2.08 -8.67
CA ILE A 174 6.76 -1.27 -8.59
C ILE A 174 6.45 -0.96 -7.11
N PHE A 175 6.63 -1.93 -6.22
CA PHE A 175 6.39 -1.72 -4.79
C PHE A 175 7.34 -0.68 -4.20
N LEU A 176 8.63 -0.71 -4.59
CA LEU A 176 9.58 0.34 -4.19
C LEU A 176 9.16 1.73 -4.72
N ALA A 177 8.81 1.83 -6.02
CA ALA A 177 8.36 3.09 -6.61
C ALA A 177 7.09 3.64 -5.93
N TRP A 178 6.19 2.76 -5.49
CA TRP A 178 5.02 3.16 -4.71
C TRP A 178 5.38 3.66 -3.31
N LEU A 179 6.40 3.08 -2.68
CA LEU A 179 6.86 3.51 -1.36
C LEU A 179 7.64 4.84 -1.40
N GLU A 180 8.34 5.15 -2.47
CA GLU A 180 9.12 6.38 -2.66
C GLU A 180 8.24 7.60 -2.90
#